data_4b5254f35c074b6c9ada9abfbf4c59d3
#
_entry.id   4b5254f35c074b6c9ada9abfbf4c59d3
#
_cell.length_a   1.000
_cell.length_b   1.000
_cell.length_c   1.000
_cell.angle_alpha   90.00
_cell.angle_beta   90.00
_cell.angle_gamma   90.00
#
_symmetry.space_group_name_H-M   'P 1'
#
loop_
_entity.id
_entity.type
_entity.pdbx_description
1 polymer ?
#
loop_
_entity_poly.entity_id
_entity_poly.type
_entity_poly.pdbx_seq_one_letter_code
_entity_poly.pdbx_strand_id
1 'polypeptide(L)'
;EATGVEIEWEEARAGAEVMEEYGTPLPQSVLESIRRNRVALKGPITTPIGTGFRSVNVALRQELELYACLRPCKYYEGVRTPVKGVDLVIVRENTEDLYAGVEFEAGSERARLIASWAPSRIRPDAAISIKPISAGASARIIRFAFEYAVKHGRRKVTAVAKANIMKFTDGLFFEVGREVAKEYEGRIEYEERLIDNMCMQLVQKPELYDVLVMPNLYGDIVSDLAAGLVGGLGMAPGANIGDDI
;
A
#
# COMPACT_ATOMS: atom_id res chain seq x y z
N GLU A 1 -26.31 1.49 -10.64
CA GLU A 1 -27.38 2.47 -10.91
C GLU A 1 -26.80 3.85 -11.30
N ALA A 2 -25.80 4.39 -10.58
CA ALA A 2 -25.26 5.73 -10.81
C ALA A 2 -24.65 5.92 -12.23
N THR A 3 -24.13 4.89 -12.84
CA THR A 3 -23.48 4.93 -14.16
C THR A 3 -24.35 4.43 -15.29
N GLY A 4 -25.49 3.78 -14.99
CA GLY A 4 -26.36 3.09 -15.97
C GLY A 4 -25.76 1.82 -16.56
N VAL A 5 -24.62 1.36 -16.04
CA VAL A 5 -24.00 0.09 -16.48
C VAL A 5 -24.71 -1.08 -15.80
N GLU A 6 -25.13 -2.05 -16.60
CA GLU A 6 -25.63 -3.34 -16.11
C GLU A 6 -24.43 -4.23 -15.76
N ILE A 7 -24.43 -4.82 -14.56
CA ILE A 7 -23.37 -5.70 -14.07
C ILE A 7 -24.00 -7.04 -13.69
N GLU A 8 -23.51 -8.11 -14.29
CA GLU A 8 -23.79 -9.46 -13.83
C GLU A 8 -22.86 -9.81 -12.68
N TRP A 9 -23.43 -10.08 -11.52
CA TRP A 9 -22.67 -10.32 -10.30
C TRP A 9 -22.44 -11.82 -10.07
N GLU A 10 -21.18 -12.19 -9.89
CA GLU A 10 -20.77 -13.49 -9.37
C GLU A 10 -20.34 -13.30 -7.91
N GLU A 11 -21.18 -13.78 -6.97
CA GLU A 11 -20.90 -13.66 -5.55
C GLU A 11 -19.91 -14.72 -5.08
N ALA A 12 -18.91 -14.31 -4.31
CA ALA A 12 -17.92 -15.17 -3.69
C ALA A 12 -17.70 -14.78 -2.23
N ARG A 13 -17.45 -15.75 -1.35
CA ARG A 13 -17.32 -15.55 0.09
C ARG A 13 -15.89 -15.83 0.54
N ALA A 14 -15.33 -14.93 1.35
CA ALA A 14 -14.00 -15.05 1.93
C ALA A 14 -13.95 -14.42 3.32
N GLY A 15 -13.06 -14.89 4.17
CA GLY A 15 -12.89 -14.41 5.54
C GLY A 15 -13.09 -15.51 6.59
N ALA A 16 -13.20 -15.12 7.84
CA ALA A 16 -13.36 -16.07 8.95
C ALA A 16 -14.62 -16.93 8.82
N GLU A 17 -15.67 -16.40 8.24
CA GLU A 17 -16.98 -17.05 8.10
C GLU A 17 -16.98 -18.31 7.22
N VAL A 18 -15.98 -18.45 6.34
CA VAL A 18 -15.87 -19.61 5.43
C VAL A 18 -14.84 -20.66 5.90
N MET A 19 -14.16 -20.41 7.01
CA MET A 19 -13.14 -21.31 7.56
C MET A 19 -13.66 -22.71 7.88
N GLU A 20 -14.87 -22.82 8.43
CA GLU A 20 -15.47 -24.11 8.80
C GLU A 20 -15.83 -24.94 7.56
N GLU A 21 -16.25 -24.28 6.49
CA GLU A 21 -16.71 -24.91 5.24
C GLU A 21 -15.53 -25.32 4.34
N TYR A 22 -14.53 -24.44 4.19
CA TYR A 22 -13.44 -24.62 3.21
C TYR A 22 -12.08 -24.94 3.85
N GLY A 23 -11.93 -24.87 5.17
CA GLY A 23 -10.64 -25.05 5.86
C GLY A 23 -9.64 -23.92 5.61
N THR A 24 -10.04 -22.88 4.90
CA THR A 24 -9.22 -21.70 4.56
C THR A 24 -10.10 -20.44 4.50
N PRO A 25 -9.56 -19.27 4.92
CA PRO A 25 -10.30 -18.01 4.83
C PRO A 25 -10.36 -17.46 3.39
N LEU A 26 -9.56 -18.02 2.46
CA LEU A 26 -9.55 -17.64 1.05
C LEU A 26 -9.63 -18.91 0.19
N PRO A 27 -10.85 -19.35 -0.16
CA PRO A 27 -11.05 -20.50 -1.05
C PRO A 27 -10.44 -20.27 -2.43
N GLN A 28 -9.94 -21.32 -3.06
CA GLN A 28 -9.35 -21.28 -4.40
C GLN A 28 -10.36 -20.82 -5.46
N SER A 29 -11.62 -21.16 -5.30
CA SER A 29 -12.71 -20.73 -6.18
C SER A 29 -12.88 -19.21 -6.27
N VAL A 30 -12.59 -18.49 -5.17
CA VAL A 30 -12.59 -17.02 -5.15
C VAL A 30 -11.49 -16.46 -6.06
N LEU A 31 -10.27 -17.00 -5.96
CA LEU A 31 -9.13 -16.58 -6.81
C LEU A 31 -9.41 -16.88 -8.28
N GLU A 32 -9.99 -18.05 -8.58
CA GLU A 32 -10.37 -18.44 -9.94
C GLU A 32 -11.45 -17.53 -10.53
N SER A 33 -12.46 -17.16 -9.73
CA SER A 33 -13.48 -16.21 -10.12
C SER A 33 -12.88 -14.84 -10.46
N ILE A 34 -11.99 -14.32 -9.60
CA ILE A 34 -11.33 -13.03 -9.83
C ILE A 34 -10.47 -13.08 -11.11
N ARG A 35 -9.66 -14.13 -11.30
CA ARG A 35 -8.84 -14.29 -12.51
C ARG A 35 -9.66 -14.35 -13.79
N ARG A 36 -10.80 -15.03 -13.74
CA ARG A 36 -11.73 -15.13 -14.90
C ARG A 36 -12.38 -13.78 -15.21
N ASN A 37 -12.86 -13.08 -14.18
CA ASN A 37 -13.60 -11.82 -14.34
C ASN A 37 -12.68 -10.60 -14.43
N ARG A 38 -11.42 -10.70 -13.99
CA ARG A 38 -10.38 -9.63 -13.96
C ARG A 38 -10.71 -8.41 -13.08
N VAL A 39 -11.91 -8.33 -12.57
CA VAL A 39 -12.36 -7.26 -11.67
C VAL A 39 -13.18 -7.87 -10.55
N ALA A 40 -12.92 -7.43 -9.31
CA ALA A 40 -13.70 -7.82 -8.15
C ALA A 40 -14.02 -6.63 -7.25
N LEU A 41 -15.24 -6.56 -6.77
CA LEU A 41 -15.64 -5.62 -5.72
C LEU A 41 -15.59 -6.35 -4.38
N LYS A 42 -14.73 -5.86 -3.47
CA LYS A 42 -14.53 -6.46 -2.16
C LYS A 42 -15.17 -5.63 -1.05
N GLY A 43 -15.96 -6.27 -0.21
CA GLY A 43 -16.42 -5.72 1.07
C GLY A 43 -15.31 -5.71 2.14
N PRO A 44 -15.57 -5.15 3.32
CA PRO A 44 -14.64 -5.18 4.45
C PRO A 44 -14.45 -6.63 4.95
N ILE A 45 -13.18 -6.99 5.23
CA ILE A 45 -12.82 -8.28 5.85
C ILE A 45 -11.96 -7.97 7.08
N THR A 46 -12.40 -8.45 8.24
CA THR A 46 -11.66 -8.28 9.49
C THR A 46 -10.55 -9.31 9.60
N THR A 47 -9.34 -8.86 9.94
CA THR A 47 -8.21 -9.73 10.28
C THR A 47 -8.09 -9.79 11.80
N PRO A 48 -8.11 -10.98 12.44
CA PRO A 48 -7.92 -11.11 13.89
C PRO A 48 -6.53 -10.60 14.31
N ILE A 49 -6.47 -9.98 15.49
CA ILE A 49 -5.20 -9.55 16.11
C ILE A 49 -4.63 -10.74 16.91
N GLY A 50 -3.32 -10.98 16.78
CA GLY A 50 -2.61 -12.03 17.51
C GLY A 50 -2.62 -13.37 16.78
N THR A 51 -3.15 -14.42 17.43
CA THR A 51 -3.20 -15.77 16.85
C THR A 51 -4.35 -15.92 15.87
N GLY A 52 -4.08 -16.46 14.69
CA GLY A 52 -5.11 -16.68 13.66
C GLY A 52 -4.51 -16.88 12.28
N PHE A 53 -5.35 -16.78 11.26
CA PHE A 53 -4.90 -16.85 9.87
C PHE A 53 -4.33 -15.51 9.41
N ARG A 54 -3.45 -15.55 8.42
CA ARG A 54 -2.92 -14.35 7.76
C ARG A 54 -4.05 -13.54 7.10
N SER A 55 -3.87 -12.23 7.04
CA SER A 55 -4.86 -11.34 6.42
C SER A 55 -5.26 -11.79 5.01
N VAL A 56 -6.55 -12.02 4.79
CA VAL A 56 -7.12 -12.34 3.48
C VAL A 56 -6.78 -11.23 2.46
N ASN A 57 -6.73 -9.98 2.90
CA ASN A 57 -6.36 -8.86 2.04
C ASN A 57 -4.91 -8.98 1.54
N VAL A 58 -3.98 -9.39 2.42
CA VAL A 58 -2.58 -9.62 2.05
C VAL A 58 -2.47 -10.83 1.13
N ALA A 59 -3.19 -11.92 1.43
CA ALA A 59 -3.20 -13.12 0.59
C ALA A 59 -3.72 -12.82 -0.83
N LEU A 60 -4.82 -12.08 -0.97
CA LEU A 60 -5.35 -11.65 -2.27
C LEU A 60 -4.32 -10.86 -3.09
N ARG A 61 -3.61 -9.91 -2.45
CA ARG A 61 -2.58 -9.11 -3.13
C ARG A 61 -1.42 -9.96 -3.63
N GLN A 62 -0.99 -10.95 -2.83
CA GLN A 62 0.11 -11.84 -3.17
C GLN A 62 -0.28 -12.85 -4.23
N GLU A 63 -1.42 -13.55 -4.07
CA GLU A 63 -1.88 -14.60 -4.99
C GLU A 63 -2.28 -14.08 -6.38
N LEU A 64 -2.70 -12.82 -6.46
CA LEU A 64 -3.11 -12.16 -7.70
C LEU A 64 -2.08 -11.13 -8.20
N GLU A 65 -0.91 -11.04 -7.56
CA GLU A 65 0.17 -10.08 -7.88
C GLU A 65 -0.33 -8.62 -8.00
N LEU A 66 -1.25 -8.22 -7.11
CA LEU A 66 -1.80 -6.86 -7.08
C LEU A 66 -0.79 -5.90 -6.46
N TYR A 67 0.19 -5.49 -7.24
CA TYR A 67 1.38 -4.76 -6.76
C TYR A 67 1.10 -3.30 -6.37
N ALA A 68 0.05 -2.69 -6.91
CA ALA A 68 -0.29 -1.30 -6.63
C ALA A 68 -1.60 -1.18 -5.86
N CYS A 69 -1.59 -0.52 -4.70
CA CYS A 69 -2.79 -0.03 -4.07
C CYS A 69 -2.96 1.46 -4.37
N LEU A 70 -4.03 1.77 -5.08
CA LEU A 70 -4.39 3.13 -5.48
C LEU A 70 -5.50 3.65 -4.58
N ARG A 71 -5.30 4.80 -3.94
CA ARG A 71 -6.27 5.46 -3.07
C ARG A 71 -6.41 6.94 -3.39
N PRO A 72 -7.34 7.34 -4.25
CA PRO A 72 -7.72 8.73 -4.42
C PRO A 72 -8.43 9.25 -3.16
N CYS A 73 -7.96 10.35 -2.61
CA CYS A 73 -8.53 11.04 -1.45
C CYS A 73 -8.95 12.44 -1.86
N LYS A 74 -10.23 12.62 -2.16
CA LYS A 74 -10.79 13.86 -2.68
C LYS A 74 -11.85 14.42 -1.72
N TYR A 75 -11.78 15.73 -1.49
CA TYR A 75 -12.83 16.46 -0.78
C TYR A 75 -14.13 16.52 -1.59
N TYR A 76 -15.23 16.23 -0.94
CA TYR A 76 -16.57 16.39 -1.50
C TYR A 76 -17.37 17.42 -0.67
N GLU A 77 -18.03 18.35 -1.37
CA GLU A 77 -18.85 19.36 -0.70
C GLU A 77 -20.01 18.69 0.06
N GLY A 78 -20.29 19.20 1.28
CA GLY A 78 -21.31 18.63 2.17
C GLY A 78 -20.79 17.55 3.13
N VAL A 79 -19.59 17.01 2.89
CA VAL A 79 -18.94 16.06 3.81
C VAL A 79 -18.20 16.82 4.90
N ARG A 80 -18.42 16.42 6.16
CA ARG A 80 -17.68 17.00 7.29
C ARG A 80 -16.24 16.53 7.29
N THR A 81 -15.31 17.46 7.03
CA THR A 81 -13.88 17.18 6.96
C THR A 81 -13.07 18.22 7.75
N PRO A 82 -11.88 17.85 8.27
CA PRO A 82 -10.99 18.81 8.93
C PRO A 82 -10.38 19.82 7.93
N VAL A 83 -10.18 19.43 6.68
CA VAL A 83 -9.55 20.26 5.64
C VAL A 83 -10.38 20.20 4.37
N LYS A 84 -10.62 21.37 3.76
CA LYS A 84 -11.33 21.50 2.47
C LYS A 84 -10.36 21.50 1.30
N GLY A 85 -10.85 21.10 0.14
CA GLY A 85 -10.11 21.21 -1.13
C GLY A 85 -8.99 20.19 -1.29
N VAL A 86 -8.91 19.17 -0.44
CA VAL A 86 -7.96 18.07 -0.57
C VAL A 86 -8.25 17.28 -1.85
N ASP A 87 -7.23 17.05 -2.67
CA ASP A 87 -7.28 16.20 -3.87
C ASP A 87 -5.92 15.51 -4.04
N LEU A 88 -5.75 14.40 -3.34
CA LEU A 88 -4.53 13.60 -3.27
C LEU A 88 -4.75 12.21 -3.83
N VAL A 89 -3.69 11.62 -4.34
CA VAL A 89 -3.69 10.21 -4.74
C VAL A 89 -2.54 9.50 -4.06
N ILE A 90 -2.84 8.45 -3.29
CA ILE A 90 -1.83 7.60 -2.67
C ILE A 90 -1.62 6.37 -3.55
N VAL A 91 -0.38 6.12 -3.93
CA VAL A 91 0.10 4.93 -4.64
C VAL A 91 1.00 4.16 -3.68
N ARG A 92 0.49 3.04 -3.17
CA ARG A 92 1.15 2.18 -2.19
C ARG A 92 1.67 0.93 -2.87
N GLU A 93 2.93 0.60 -2.68
CA GLU A 93 3.48 -0.72 -3.02
C GLU A 93 2.82 -1.80 -2.14
N ASN A 94 2.51 -2.97 -2.68
CA ASN A 94 1.70 -3.99 -1.99
C ASN A 94 2.40 -5.35 -1.81
N THR A 95 3.58 -5.57 -2.38
CA THR A 95 4.14 -6.93 -2.50
C THR A 95 5.29 -7.23 -1.56
N GLU A 96 5.98 -6.22 -1.07
CA GLU A 96 7.15 -6.36 -0.19
C GLU A 96 7.04 -5.52 1.09
N ASP A 97 8.17 -5.05 1.63
CA ASP A 97 8.27 -4.33 2.90
C ASP A 97 7.94 -5.27 4.09
N LEU A 98 7.55 -4.76 5.24
CA LEU A 98 7.16 -5.54 6.41
C LEU A 98 5.95 -6.45 6.15
N TYR A 99 5.14 -6.16 5.15
CA TYR A 99 4.03 -6.98 4.70
C TYR A 99 4.45 -8.28 3.99
N ALA A 100 5.74 -8.47 3.67
CA ALA A 100 6.29 -9.75 3.27
C ALA A 100 6.10 -10.83 4.36
N GLY A 101 5.91 -10.42 5.61
CA GLY A 101 5.57 -11.30 6.73
C GLY A 101 6.73 -12.20 7.14
N VAL A 102 7.97 -11.76 6.94
CA VAL A 102 9.18 -12.48 7.39
C VAL A 102 9.48 -12.05 8.81
N GLU A 103 9.00 -12.85 9.76
CA GLU A 103 9.10 -12.56 11.17
C GLU A 103 9.66 -13.73 11.97
N PHE A 104 10.33 -13.42 13.06
CA PHE A 104 10.91 -14.38 14.00
C PHE A 104 10.54 -14.02 15.42
N GLU A 105 9.95 -14.98 16.12
CA GLU A 105 9.52 -14.86 17.51
C GLU A 105 10.73 -14.61 18.43
N ALA A 106 10.51 -13.83 19.48
CA ALA A 106 11.48 -13.57 20.52
C ALA A 106 12.01 -14.88 21.12
N GLY A 107 13.35 -15.00 21.25
CA GLY A 107 13.98 -16.18 21.79
C GLY A 107 14.04 -17.39 20.84
N SER A 108 13.50 -17.30 19.61
CA SER A 108 13.70 -18.34 18.60
C SER A 108 15.18 -18.46 18.18
N GLU A 109 15.59 -19.60 17.65
CA GLU A 109 16.97 -19.81 17.16
C GLU A 109 17.34 -18.79 16.09
N ARG A 110 16.43 -18.52 15.15
CA ARG A 110 16.63 -17.55 14.06
C ARG A 110 16.74 -16.12 14.57
N ALA A 111 15.90 -15.71 15.52
CA ALA A 111 15.98 -14.39 16.13
C ALA A 111 17.32 -14.20 16.87
N ARG A 112 17.77 -15.21 17.64
CA ARG A 112 19.09 -15.20 18.30
C ARG A 112 20.24 -15.14 17.30
N LEU A 113 20.16 -15.88 16.20
CA LEU A 113 21.16 -15.84 15.15
C LEU A 113 21.28 -14.44 14.54
N ILE A 114 20.17 -13.82 14.18
CA ILE A 114 20.16 -12.45 13.64
C ILE A 114 20.69 -11.45 14.69
N ALA A 115 20.28 -11.56 15.94
CA ALA A 115 20.78 -10.72 17.02
C ALA A 115 22.31 -10.83 17.20
N SER A 116 22.87 -12.03 16.95
CA SER A 116 24.33 -12.24 17.02
C SER A 116 25.13 -11.51 15.93
N TRP A 117 24.52 -11.09 14.83
CA TRP A 117 25.17 -10.28 13.79
C TRP A 117 25.44 -8.84 14.22
N ALA A 118 24.66 -8.33 15.19
CA ALA A 118 24.80 -6.97 15.71
C ALA A 118 24.53 -6.90 17.22
N PRO A 119 25.35 -7.58 18.07
CA PRO A 119 25.06 -7.80 19.49
C PRO A 119 25.03 -6.51 20.33
N SER A 120 25.65 -5.44 19.84
CA SER A 120 25.60 -4.13 20.47
C SER A 120 24.35 -3.30 20.08
N ARG A 121 23.58 -3.75 19.11
CA ARG A 121 22.43 -3.02 18.55
C ARG A 121 21.11 -3.78 18.69
N ILE A 122 21.14 -5.11 18.67
CA ILE A 122 19.97 -5.96 18.79
C ILE A 122 20.03 -6.70 20.13
N ARG A 123 19.01 -6.55 20.93
CA ARG A 123 18.90 -7.25 22.21
C ARG A 123 18.65 -8.74 21.99
N PRO A 124 19.18 -9.64 22.84
CA PRO A 124 19.09 -11.09 22.65
C PRO A 124 17.65 -11.64 22.81
N ASP A 125 16.77 -10.88 23.45
CA ASP A 125 15.37 -11.18 23.67
C ASP A 125 14.42 -10.49 22.66
N ALA A 126 14.94 -9.91 21.60
CA ALA A 126 14.13 -9.23 20.59
C ALA A 126 13.38 -10.22 19.68
N ALA A 127 12.14 -9.91 19.35
CA ALA A 127 11.48 -10.41 18.14
C ALA A 127 11.95 -9.58 16.93
N ILE A 128 12.00 -10.19 15.74
CA ILE A 128 12.60 -9.56 14.57
C ILE A 128 11.65 -9.68 13.36
N SER A 129 11.43 -8.56 12.70
CA SER A 129 10.79 -8.50 11.38
C SER A 129 11.79 -8.02 10.33
N ILE A 130 11.78 -8.61 9.14
CA ILE A 130 12.65 -8.21 8.04
C ILE A 130 11.87 -7.32 7.08
N LYS A 131 12.46 -6.16 6.76
CA LYS A 131 11.94 -5.20 5.77
C LYS A 131 12.74 -5.31 4.46
N PRO A 132 12.30 -6.09 3.47
CA PRO A 132 12.90 -6.09 2.15
C PRO A 132 12.37 -4.93 1.30
N ILE A 133 13.24 -4.25 0.55
CA ILE A 133 12.90 -3.30 -0.51
C ILE A 133 13.76 -3.65 -1.71
N SER A 134 13.13 -3.95 -2.85
CA SER A 134 13.81 -4.33 -4.08
C SER A 134 13.76 -3.23 -5.14
N ALA A 135 14.78 -3.16 -5.99
CA ALA A 135 14.80 -2.21 -7.09
C ALA A 135 13.67 -2.45 -8.09
N GLY A 136 13.34 -3.73 -8.36
CA GLY A 136 12.29 -4.10 -9.31
C GLY A 136 10.90 -3.66 -8.86
N ALA A 137 10.50 -3.98 -7.61
CA ALA A 137 9.22 -3.56 -7.07
C ALA A 137 9.14 -2.04 -6.91
N SER A 138 10.22 -1.40 -6.47
CA SER A 138 10.32 0.05 -6.38
C SER A 138 10.13 0.73 -7.75
N ALA A 139 10.80 0.23 -8.80
CA ALA A 139 10.66 0.78 -10.16
C ALA A 139 9.23 0.62 -10.69
N ARG A 140 8.62 -0.56 -10.47
CA ARG A 140 7.26 -0.86 -10.92
C ARG A 140 6.24 0.08 -10.29
N ILE A 141 6.26 0.24 -8.98
CA ILE A 141 5.28 1.08 -8.29
C ILE A 141 5.50 2.58 -8.57
N ILE A 142 6.74 3.04 -8.69
CA ILE A 142 7.04 4.44 -9.01
C ILE A 142 6.62 4.74 -10.45
N ARG A 143 6.92 3.86 -11.41
CA ARG A 143 6.45 4.01 -12.80
C ARG A 143 4.94 4.06 -12.88
N PHE A 144 4.23 3.19 -12.15
CA PHE A 144 2.77 3.25 -12.03
C PHE A 144 2.28 4.63 -11.57
N ALA A 145 2.93 5.22 -10.56
CA ALA A 145 2.56 6.54 -10.05
C ALA A 145 2.75 7.65 -11.11
N PHE A 146 3.83 7.60 -11.88
CA PHE A 146 4.06 8.54 -12.97
C PHE A 146 3.09 8.36 -14.14
N GLU A 147 2.81 7.12 -14.55
CA GLU A 147 1.83 6.81 -15.59
C GLU A 147 0.43 7.26 -15.18
N TYR A 148 0.06 7.01 -13.91
CA TYR A 148 -1.18 7.54 -13.35
C TYR A 148 -1.22 9.06 -13.41
N ALA A 149 -0.15 9.74 -13.02
CA ALA A 149 -0.04 11.19 -13.05
C ALA A 149 -0.23 11.74 -14.47
N VAL A 150 0.46 11.17 -15.46
CA VAL A 150 0.31 11.56 -16.88
C VAL A 150 -1.12 11.34 -17.37
N LYS A 151 -1.68 10.13 -17.12
CA LYS A 151 -3.02 9.75 -17.59
C LYS A 151 -4.14 10.64 -17.03
N HIS A 152 -3.96 11.10 -15.79
CA HIS A 152 -4.98 11.86 -15.05
C HIS A 152 -4.68 13.38 -14.96
N GLY A 153 -3.70 13.88 -15.73
CA GLY A 153 -3.36 15.29 -15.75
C GLY A 153 -2.84 15.84 -14.43
N ARG A 154 -2.22 14.96 -13.60
CA ARG A 154 -1.55 15.34 -12.37
C ARG A 154 -0.20 15.98 -12.68
N ARG A 155 0.31 16.79 -11.76
CA ARG A 155 1.49 17.64 -12.02
C ARG A 155 2.75 17.12 -11.35
N LYS A 156 2.60 16.45 -10.20
CA LYS A 156 3.73 16.10 -9.34
C LYS A 156 3.58 14.70 -8.73
N VAL A 157 4.69 13.96 -8.72
CA VAL A 157 4.87 12.72 -7.97
C VAL A 157 5.85 12.97 -6.82
N THR A 158 5.41 12.72 -5.59
CA THR A 158 6.23 12.81 -4.38
C THR A 158 6.52 11.41 -3.88
N ALA A 159 7.78 10.98 -3.90
CA ALA A 159 8.21 9.73 -3.28
C ALA A 159 8.39 9.93 -1.76
N VAL A 160 7.86 9.01 -0.97
CA VAL A 160 7.86 9.11 0.50
C VAL A 160 8.49 7.87 1.13
N ALA A 161 9.53 8.07 1.94
CA ALA A 161 10.25 7.00 2.63
C ALA A 161 11.02 7.54 3.85
N LYS A 162 11.77 6.69 4.57
CA LYS A 162 12.60 7.11 5.73
C LYS A 162 14.11 6.94 5.45
N ALA A 163 14.57 7.38 4.30
CA ALA A 163 15.92 7.17 3.80
C ALA A 163 17.04 7.81 4.64
N ASN A 164 16.71 8.78 5.49
CA ASN A 164 17.70 9.34 6.44
C ASN A 164 18.09 8.37 7.56
N ILE A 165 17.25 7.36 7.84
CA ILE A 165 17.49 6.29 8.82
C ILE A 165 17.78 4.97 8.11
N MET A 166 16.92 4.52 7.21
CA MET A 166 17.05 3.27 6.45
C MET A 166 17.73 3.53 5.11
N LYS A 167 19.04 3.74 5.15
CA LYS A 167 19.84 4.20 4.00
C LYS A 167 19.93 3.19 2.87
N PHE A 168 19.82 1.88 3.16
CA PHE A 168 19.92 0.83 2.15
C PHE A 168 18.56 0.43 1.57
N THR A 169 17.52 0.34 2.39
CA THR A 169 16.18 -0.03 1.92
C THR A 169 15.45 1.19 1.36
N ASP A 170 15.14 2.16 2.20
CA ASP A 170 14.41 3.36 1.78
C ASP A 170 15.27 4.29 0.91
N GLY A 171 16.61 4.24 1.07
CA GLY A 171 17.55 4.91 0.17
C GLY A 171 17.49 4.35 -1.24
N LEU A 172 17.41 3.01 -1.40
CA LEU A 172 17.21 2.37 -2.69
C LEU A 172 15.90 2.80 -3.35
N PHE A 173 14.81 2.90 -2.57
CA PHE A 173 13.52 3.39 -3.09
C PHE A 173 13.65 4.79 -3.72
N PHE A 174 14.35 5.72 -3.06
CA PHE A 174 14.59 7.06 -3.61
C PHE A 174 15.54 7.04 -4.80
N GLU A 175 16.61 6.24 -4.75
CA GLU A 175 17.54 6.10 -5.86
C GLU A 175 16.83 5.64 -7.14
N VAL A 176 16.04 4.59 -7.05
CA VAL A 176 15.19 4.09 -8.14
C VAL A 176 14.19 5.15 -8.58
N GLY A 177 13.62 5.91 -7.63
CA GLY A 177 12.70 6.99 -7.93
C GLY A 177 13.30 8.07 -8.83
N ARG A 178 14.55 8.47 -8.55
CA ARG A 178 15.29 9.44 -9.37
C ARG A 178 15.56 8.92 -10.77
N GLU A 179 15.86 7.62 -10.90
CA GLU A 179 16.10 7.02 -12.24
C GLU A 179 14.82 6.97 -13.06
N VAL A 180 13.70 6.50 -12.48
CA VAL A 180 12.41 6.48 -13.16
C VAL A 180 11.94 7.90 -13.52
N ALA A 181 12.16 8.88 -12.64
CA ALA A 181 11.74 10.26 -12.87
C ALA A 181 12.37 10.87 -14.14
N LYS A 182 13.57 10.44 -14.55
CA LYS A 182 14.22 10.89 -15.79
C LYS A 182 13.37 10.57 -17.04
N GLU A 183 12.61 9.47 -17.02
CA GLU A 183 11.72 9.07 -18.13
C GLU A 183 10.56 10.06 -18.32
N TYR A 184 10.26 10.85 -17.29
CA TYR A 184 9.13 11.80 -17.24
C TYR A 184 9.56 13.27 -17.13
N GLU A 185 10.85 13.56 -17.31
CA GLU A 185 11.40 14.91 -17.23
C GLU A 185 10.66 15.87 -18.15
N GLY A 186 10.36 17.08 -17.66
CA GLY A 186 9.58 18.09 -18.37
C GLY A 186 8.07 17.83 -18.46
N ARG A 187 7.57 16.67 -17.99
CA ARG A 187 6.13 16.34 -17.97
C ARG A 187 5.55 16.30 -16.57
N ILE A 188 6.24 15.69 -15.62
CA ILE A 188 5.81 15.51 -14.23
C ILE A 188 6.95 15.94 -13.31
N GLU A 189 6.65 16.79 -12.34
CA GLU A 189 7.58 17.17 -11.28
C GLU A 189 7.83 15.96 -10.35
N TYR A 190 9.08 15.76 -9.92
CA TYR A 190 9.45 14.74 -8.94
C TYR A 190 10.06 15.38 -7.71
N GLU A 191 9.63 14.93 -6.52
CA GLU A 191 10.25 15.31 -5.25
C GLU A 191 10.30 14.15 -4.26
N GLU A 192 11.10 14.28 -3.22
CA GLU A 192 11.24 13.30 -2.15
C GLU A 192 10.89 13.92 -0.81
N ARG A 193 10.20 13.15 0.05
CA ARG A 193 9.86 13.57 1.41
C ARG A 193 10.09 12.43 2.40
N LEU A 194 10.56 12.79 3.59
CA LEU A 194 10.60 11.85 4.71
C LEU A 194 9.20 11.65 5.27
N ILE A 195 8.86 10.40 5.62
CA ILE A 195 7.51 9.99 6.04
C ILE A 195 6.96 10.78 7.22
N ASP A 196 7.75 11.03 8.24
CA ASP A 196 7.35 11.84 9.40
C ASP A 196 7.03 13.28 9.02
N ASN A 197 7.84 13.89 8.17
CA ASN A 197 7.57 15.21 7.62
C ASN A 197 6.33 15.21 6.73
N MET A 198 6.14 14.16 5.90
CA MET A 198 4.95 14.02 5.07
C MET A 198 3.67 13.96 5.89
N CYS A 199 3.63 13.18 6.96
CA CYS A 199 2.46 13.12 7.85
C CYS A 199 2.10 14.51 8.42
N MET A 200 3.10 15.28 8.86
CA MET A 200 2.89 16.65 9.34
C MET A 200 2.39 17.57 8.21
N GLN A 201 3.02 17.51 7.05
CA GLN A 201 2.68 18.36 5.89
C GLN A 201 1.27 18.10 5.37
N LEU A 202 0.82 16.84 5.33
CA LEU A 202 -0.54 16.49 4.89
C LEU A 202 -1.62 17.10 5.80
N VAL A 203 -1.35 17.24 7.09
CA VAL A 203 -2.27 17.90 8.04
C VAL A 203 -2.26 19.42 7.88
N GLN A 204 -1.11 20.00 7.56
CA GLN A 204 -0.93 21.45 7.52
C GLN A 204 -1.17 22.07 6.14
N LYS A 205 -0.71 21.39 5.08
CA LYS A 205 -0.62 21.92 3.72
C LYS A 205 -0.85 20.82 2.66
N PRO A 206 -1.96 20.07 2.71
CA PRO A 206 -2.23 18.99 1.76
C PRO A 206 -2.27 19.46 0.30
N GLU A 207 -2.61 20.72 0.06
CA GLU A 207 -2.68 21.34 -1.28
C GLU A 207 -1.33 21.42 -2.01
N LEU A 208 -0.21 21.21 -1.30
CA LEU A 208 1.12 21.18 -1.91
C LEU A 208 1.43 19.86 -2.61
N TYR A 209 0.62 18.83 -2.39
CA TYR A 209 0.84 17.47 -2.87
C TYR A 209 -0.21 17.06 -3.88
N ASP A 210 0.13 16.07 -4.70
CA ASP A 210 -0.72 15.59 -5.79
C ASP A 210 -0.75 14.06 -5.81
N VAL A 211 0.25 13.39 -6.37
CA VAL A 211 0.41 11.93 -6.31
C VAL A 211 1.55 11.58 -5.36
N LEU A 212 1.26 10.76 -4.36
CA LEU A 212 2.24 10.28 -3.38
C LEU A 212 2.53 8.80 -3.63
N VAL A 213 3.79 8.41 -3.77
CA VAL A 213 4.21 7.02 -3.94
C VAL A 213 5.14 6.58 -2.81
N MET A 214 4.92 5.38 -2.28
CA MET A 214 5.65 4.93 -1.10
C MET A 214 5.65 3.41 -0.92
N PRO A 215 6.62 2.89 -0.13
CA PRO A 215 6.63 1.50 0.34
C PRO A 215 5.37 1.12 1.10
N ASN A 216 5.16 -0.17 1.27
CA ASN A 216 3.92 -0.78 1.72
C ASN A 216 3.43 -0.25 3.07
N LEU A 217 4.23 -0.33 4.12
CA LEU A 217 3.80 0.10 5.47
C LEU A 217 3.47 1.60 5.51
N TYR A 218 4.30 2.43 4.90
CA TYR A 218 4.03 3.87 4.87
C TYR A 218 2.77 4.20 4.09
N GLY A 219 2.54 3.48 2.98
CA GLY A 219 1.32 3.62 2.19
C GLY A 219 0.06 3.26 2.96
N ASP A 220 0.13 2.26 3.84
CA ASP A 220 -0.97 1.91 4.74
C ASP A 220 -1.30 3.08 5.69
N ILE A 221 -0.28 3.56 6.39
CA ILE A 221 -0.43 4.64 7.38
C ILE A 221 -0.92 5.93 6.73
N VAL A 222 -0.28 6.33 5.63
CA VAL A 222 -0.57 7.62 4.97
C VAL A 222 -1.91 7.59 4.24
N SER A 223 -2.32 6.44 3.69
CA SER A 223 -3.64 6.34 3.05
C SER A 223 -4.79 6.50 4.05
N ASP A 224 -4.64 6.00 5.27
CA ASP A 224 -5.65 6.17 6.32
C ASP A 224 -5.64 7.61 6.89
N LEU A 225 -4.45 8.22 7.02
CA LEU A 225 -4.34 9.64 7.33
C LEU A 225 -5.06 10.50 6.27
N ALA A 226 -4.78 10.26 4.98
CA ALA A 226 -5.39 11.01 3.88
C ALA A 226 -6.91 10.79 3.79
N ALA A 227 -7.37 9.56 4.05
CA ALA A 227 -8.81 9.28 4.15
C ALA A 227 -9.46 10.08 5.30
N GLY A 228 -8.78 10.19 6.45
CA GLY A 228 -9.23 11.04 7.57
C GLY A 228 -9.38 12.51 7.19
N LEU A 229 -8.50 13.03 6.32
CA LEU A 229 -8.57 14.41 5.84
C LEU A 229 -9.81 14.69 4.96
N VAL A 230 -10.37 13.67 4.31
CA VAL A 230 -11.53 13.80 3.41
C VAL A 230 -12.84 13.26 3.98
N GLY A 231 -12.87 12.89 5.26
CA GLY A 231 -14.08 12.47 5.95
C GLY A 231 -14.13 11.02 6.40
N GLY A 232 -13.06 10.26 6.19
CA GLY A 232 -12.89 8.88 6.65
C GLY A 232 -12.79 7.86 5.51
N LEU A 233 -12.51 6.60 5.88
CA LEU A 233 -12.29 5.49 4.94
C LEU A 233 -13.47 5.25 3.98
N GLY A 234 -14.70 5.50 4.41
CA GLY A 234 -15.89 5.35 3.57
C GLY A 234 -16.00 6.38 2.44
N MET A 235 -15.21 7.45 2.49
CA MET A 235 -15.16 8.50 1.46
C MET A 235 -13.98 8.35 0.50
N ALA A 236 -13.01 7.51 0.83
CA ALA A 236 -11.82 7.27 0.02
C ALA A 236 -11.91 5.91 -0.68
N PRO A 237 -12.25 5.87 -1.97
CA PRO A 237 -12.23 4.62 -2.72
C PRO A 237 -10.82 4.06 -2.81
N GLY A 238 -10.70 2.74 -2.95
CA GLY A 238 -9.42 2.08 -3.11
C GLY A 238 -9.48 0.98 -4.15
N ALA A 239 -8.41 0.83 -4.92
CA ALA A 239 -8.21 -0.29 -5.83
C ALA A 239 -6.87 -0.96 -5.56
N ASN A 240 -6.82 -2.29 -5.66
CA ASN A 240 -5.57 -3.03 -5.76
C ASN A 240 -5.45 -3.51 -7.20
N ILE A 241 -4.32 -3.26 -7.82
CA ILE A 241 -4.12 -3.37 -9.26
C ILE A 241 -2.88 -4.24 -9.53
N GLY A 242 -3.03 -5.22 -10.40
CA GLY A 242 -1.98 -6.01 -11.02
C GLY A 242 -1.88 -5.69 -12.52
N ASP A 243 -1.11 -6.51 -13.24
CA ASP A 243 -0.96 -6.32 -14.69
C ASP A 243 -2.22 -6.77 -15.46
N ASP A 244 -2.92 -7.79 -14.94
CA ASP A 244 -4.11 -8.39 -15.59
C ASP A 244 -5.41 -8.21 -14.80
N ILE A 245 -5.33 -7.72 -13.58
CA ILE A 245 -6.47 -7.62 -12.63
C ILE A 245 -6.48 -6.24 -11.97
#